data_023d1b6237cc940220a4ce01931566c5
#
_entry.id   023d1b6237cc940220a4ce01931566c5
#
_cell.length_a   1.000
_cell.length_b   1.000
_cell.length_c   1.000
_cell.angle_alpha   90.00
_cell.angle_beta   90.00
_cell.angle_gamma   90.00
#
_symmetry.space_group_name_H-M   'P 1'
#
loop_
_entity.id
_entity.type
_entity.pdbx_description
1 polymer ?
#
loop_
_entity_poly.entity_id
_entity_poly.type
_entity_poly.pdbx_seq_one_letter_code
_entity_poly.pdbx_strand_id
1 'polypeptide(L)'
;DLETIQFVSKIDKIKFYKNKLTNVTDKKKKYKISFWINPTLGPNEEKSSRYLLSEYFENLNAIVIRNVYNIDFSGVSVFLSSTLPISNVSIDRIIYKSITVEIELEPNETKEFSFMLGTAIGKEELNKIIFNYNQDKVIDKEYQDVVKYWDNMLNTIKVKTPDINFNYMMNGWYLYQTIASRLFARAGFYQVGGAYGFRDQLQDSMNICEV
;
A
#
# COMPACT_ATOMS: atom_id res chain seq x y z
N ASP A 1 -17.70 -11.86 7.41
CA ASP A 1 -17.41 -10.43 7.32
C ASP A 1 -15.92 -10.22 7.13
N LEU A 2 -15.54 -9.24 6.29
CA LEU A 2 -14.15 -8.88 6.02
C LEU A 2 -14.00 -7.36 6.07
N GLU A 3 -13.24 -6.89 7.02
CA GLU A 3 -12.85 -5.48 7.14
C GLU A 3 -11.41 -5.32 6.66
N THR A 4 -11.14 -4.28 5.87
CA THR A 4 -9.79 -4.00 5.36
C THR A 4 -9.40 -2.54 5.61
N ILE A 5 -8.28 -2.33 6.26
CA ILE A 5 -7.62 -1.02 6.40
C ILE A 5 -6.44 -0.98 5.44
N GLN A 6 -6.32 0.09 4.66
CA GLN A 6 -5.21 0.30 3.74
C GLN A 6 -4.42 1.53 4.16
N PHE A 7 -3.10 1.40 4.21
CA PHE A 7 -2.20 2.52 4.50
C PHE A 7 -0.80 2.28 3.92
N VAL A 8 0.00 3.32 3.86
CA VAL A 8 1.39 3.27 3.38
C VAL A 8 2.30 3.58 4.55
N SER A 9 3.41 2.86 4.66
CA SER A 9 4.43 3.14 5.68
C SER A 9 4.98 4.57 5.55
N LYS A 10 5.30 5.16 6.67
CA LYS A 10 5.97 6.46 6.73
C LYS A 10 7.44 6.40 6.33
N ILE A 11 8.09 5.25 6.53
CA ILE A 11 9.53 5.07 6.38
C ILE A 11 9.87 4.23 5.16
N ASP A 12 9.22 3.09 5.03
CA ASP A 12 9.52 2.12 3.98
C ASP A 12 8.56 2.23 2.80
N LYS A 13 8.99 1.84 1.62
CA LYS A 13 8.21 1.87 0.37
C LYS A 13 7.24 0.68 0.31
N ILE A 14 6.30 0.61 1.25
CA ILE A 14 5.38 -0.51 1.41
C ILE A 14 3.96 -0.02 1.73
N LYS A 15 3.00 -0.61 1.05
CA LYS A 15 1.58 -0.46 1.31
C LYS A 15 1.05 -1.71 1.98
N PHE A 16 0.29 -1.52 3.04
CA PHE A 16 -0.35 -2.56 3.81
C PHE A 16 -1.84 -2.65 3.50
N TYR A 17 -2.34 -3.86 3.51
CA TYR A 17 -3.75 -4.22 3.47
C TYR A 17 -4.01 -5.08 4.71
N LYS A 18 -4.29 -4.40 5.83
CA LYS A 18 -4.61 -5.05 7.10
C LYS A 18 -6.04 -5.54 7.07
N ASN A 19 -6.24 -6.83 7.24
CA ASN A 19 -7.52 -7.50 7.13
C ASN A 19 -7.94 -8.08 8.48
N LYS A 20 -9.25 -7.98 8.76
CA LYS A 20 -9.90 -8.65 9.88
C LYS A 20 -11.07 -9.46 9.33
N LEU A 21 -10.92 -10.78 9.34
CA LEU A 21 -11.93 -11.72 8.86
C LEU A 21 -12.68 -12.34 10.02
N THR A 22 -14.00 -12.22 10.02
CA THR A 22 -14.89 -12.83 11.03
C THR A 22 -15.83 -13.83 10.36
N ASN A 23 -15.91 -15.03 10.91
CA ASN A 23 -16.90 -16.02 10.51
C ASN A 23 -18.23 -15.73 11.21
N VAL A 24 -19.13 -15.02 10.55
CA VAL A 24 -20.45 -14.66 11.09
C VAL A 24 -21.50 -15.77 10.95
N THR A 25 -21.10 -16.98 10.60
CA THR A 25 -22.01 -18.12 10.43
C THR A 25 -21.96 -19.06 11.65
N ASP A 26 -22.93 -19.94 11.74
CA ASP A 26 -23.09 -20.97 12.78
C ASP A 26 -22.24 -22.23 12.55
N LYS A 27 -21.44 -22.26 11.49
CA LYS A 27 -20.62 -23.42 11.10
C LYS A 27 -19.17 -23.02 10.89
N LYS A 28 -18.27 -23.95 11.19
CA LYS A 28 -16.87 -23.84 10.81
C LYS A 28 -16.72 -23.67 9.30
N LYS A 29 -15.89 -22.72 8.85
CA LYS A 29 -15.65 -22.44 7.45
C LYS A 29 -14.18 -22.28 7.12
N LYS A 30 -13.83 -22.74 5.92
CA LYS A 30 -12.53 -22.50 5.30
C LYS A 30 -12.67 -21.42 4.25
N TYR A 31 -11.86 -20.36 4.36
CA TYR A 31 -11.82 -19.25 3.44
C TYR A 31 -10.52 -19.27 2.65
N LYS A 32 -10.62 -18.92 1.36
CA LYS A 32 -9.48 -18.64 0.49
C LYS A 32 -9.54 -17.16 0.13
N ILE A 33 -8.51 -16.43 0.50
CA ILE A 33 -8.45 -14.99 0.25
C ILE A 33 -7.24 -14.73 -0.63
N SER A 34 -7.49 -14.13 -1.80
CA SER A 34 -6.45 -13.82 -2.76
C SER A 34 -6.24 -12.31 -2.85
N PHE A 35 -4.98 -11.92 -2.84
CA PHE A 35 -4.53 -10.57 -3.16
C PHE A 35 -3.82 -10.59 -4.51
N TRP A 36 -4.26 -9.73 -5.42
CA TRP A 36 -3.73 -9.71 -6.78
C TRP A 36 -3.39 -8.29 -7.24
N ILE A 37 -2.41 -8.20 -8.13
CA ILE A 37 -2.02 -6.96 -8.81
C ILE A 37 -1.82 -7.21 -10.29
N ASN A 38 -1.93 -6.14 -11.08
CA ASN A 38 -1.46 -6.07 -12.45
C ASN A 38 -0.22 -5.14 -12.51
N PRO A 39 1.00 -5.70 -12.42
CA PRO A 39 2.22 -4.89 -12.37
C PRO A 39 2.58 -4.38 -13.75
N THR A 40 2.70 -3.07 -13.90
CA THR A 40 3.14 -2.46 -15.17
C THR A 40 4.65 -2.26 -15.23
N LEU A 41 5.32 -1.90 -14.16
CA LEU A 41 6.78 -1.68 -14.02
C LEU A 41 7.46 -1.11 -15.28
N GLY A 42 6.87 -0.05 -15.83
CA GLY A 42 7.36 0.60 -17.06
C GLY A 42 6.34 1.58 -17.62
N PRO A 43 6.53 2.08 -18.85
CA PRO A 43 5.70 3.13 -19.44
C PRO A 43 4.22 2.75 -19.56
N ASN A 44 3.94 1.51 -19.95
CA ASN A 44 2.59 0.95 -20.01
C ASN A 44 2.65 -0.58 -20.00
N GLU A 45 1.50 -1.22 -19.84
CA GLU A 45 1.39 -2.68 -19.76
C GLU A 45 1.86 -3.37 -21.05
N GLU A 46 1.42 -2.89 -22.21
CA GLU A 46 1.74 -3.47 -23.52
C GLU A 46 3.25 -3.58 -23.77
N LYS A 47 4.00 -2.52 -23.41
CA LYS A 47 5.46 -2.48 -23.58
C LYS A 47 6.22 -3.22 -22.49
N SER A 48 5.68 -3.29 -21.28
CA SER A 48 6.41 -3.75 -20.09
C SER A 48 6.14 -5.21 -19.73
N SER A 49 4.93 -5.72 -19.97
CA SER A 49 4.50 -7.05 -19.50
C SER A 49 5.41 -8.21 -19.92
N ARG A 50 5.93 -8.16 -21.14
CA ARG A 50 6.82 -9.19 -21.69
C ARG A 50 8.19 -9.28 -21.02
N TYR A 51 8.58 -8.24 -20.30
CA TYR A 51 9.90 -8.15 -19.64
C TYR A 51 9.83 -8.36 -18.14
N LEU A 52 8.63 -8.64 -17.61
CA LEU A 52 8.44 -8.91 -16.19
C LEU A 52 8.88 -10.34 -15.87
N LEU A 53 9.82 -10.46 -14.95
CA LEU A 53 10.17 -11.72 -14.31
C LEU A 53 9.52 -11.74 -12.93
N SER A 54 8.80 -12.82 -12.66
CA SER A 54 8.14 -13.05 -11.38
C SER A 54 8.60 -14.37 -10.80
N GLU A 55 8.97 -14.37 -9.54
CA GLU A 55 9.49 -15.53 -8.83
C GLU A 55 8.90 -15.59 -7.42
N TYR A 56 8.53 -16.76 -6.96
CA TYR A 56 8.11 -16.97 -5.58
C TYR A 56 9.29 -17.43 -4.72
N PHE A 57 9.56 -16.70 -3.66
CA PHE A 57 10.58 -17.02 -2.67
C PHE A 57 9.89 -17.55 -1.42
N GLU A 58 9.90 -18.87 -1.26
CA GLU A 58 9.25 -19.55 -0.13
C GLU A 58 9.81 -19.09 1.22
N ASN A 59 11.12 -18.93 1.33
CA ASN A 59 11.78 -18.46 2.54
C ASN A 59 11.43 -17.03 2.95
N LEU A 60 10.90 -16.21 2.04
CA LEU A 60 10.43 -14.86 2.29
C LEU A 60 8.90 -14.79 2.34
N ASN A 61 8.22 -15.89 2.02
CA ASN A 61 6.76 -15.91 1.86
C ASN A 61 6.28 -14.78 0.92
N ALA A 62 6.93 -14.62 -0.25
CA ALA A 62 6.72 -13.49 -1.13
C ALA A 62 6.89 -13.82 -2.62
N ILE A 63 6.05 -13.20 -3.46
CA ILE A 63 6.33 -13.06 -4.89
C ILE A 63 7.19 -11.82 -5.08
N VAL A 64 8.24 -11.92 -5.87
CA VAL A 64 9.11 -10.80 -6.27
C VAL A 64 9.03 -10.62 -7.78
N ILE A 65 8.81 -9.39 -8.22
CA ILE A 65 8.58 -9.03 -9.62
C ILE A 65 9.60 -7.97 -10.00
N ARG A 66 10.25 -8.16 -11.16
CA ARG A 66 11.25 -7.23 -11.70
C ARG A 66 11.01 -7.01 -13.18
N ASN A 67 11.26 -5.80 -13.65
CA ASN A 67 11.40 -5.54 -15.07
C ASN A 67 12.90 -5.56 -15.41
N VAL A 68 13.34 -6.61 -16.09
CA VAL A 68 14.75 -6.82 -16.41
C VAL A 68 15.28 -5.99 -17.58
N TYR A 69 14.37 -5.33 -18.30
CA TYR A 69 14.72 -4.49 -19.46
C TYR A 69 14.81 -3.01 -19.10
N ASN A 70 14.21 -2.58 -17.99
CA ASN A 70 14.17 -1.17 -17.61
C ASN A 70 15.47 -0.75 -16.93
N ILE A 71 16.28 0.03 -17.62
CA ILE A 71 17.58 0.52 -17.14
C ILE A 71 17.41 1.56 -16.04
N ASP A 72 16.40 2.43 -16.13
CA ASP A 72 16.17 3.53 -15.19
C ASP A 72 15.81 3.03 -13.77
N PHE A 73 15.20 1.84 -13.69
CA PHE A 73 14.84 1.19 -12.45
C PHE A 73 15.59 -0.13 -12.22
N SER A 74 16.82 -0.17 -12.70
CA SER A 74 17.70 -1.33 -12.53
C SER A 74 17.87 -1.66 -11.04
N GLY A 75 17.65 -2.93 -10.70
CA GLY A 75 17.74 -3.42 -9.31
C GLY A 75 16.49 -3.18 -8.46
N VAL A 76 15.48 -2.44 -8.94
CA VAL A 76 14.20 -2.28 -8.25
C VAL A 76 13.35 -3.53 -8.41
N SER A 77 12.86 -4.03 -7.30
CA SER A 77 11.88 -5.12 -7.24
C SER A 77 10.58 -4.65 -6.62
N VAL A 78 9.47 -5.15 -7.13
CA VAL A 78 8.17 -5.09 -6.45
C VAL A 78 7.93 -6.44 -5.78
N PHE A 79 7.36 -6.45 -4.59
CA PHE A 79 7.01 -7.68 -3.91
C PHE A 79 5.58 -7.67 -3.40
N LEU A 80 4.98 -8.88 -3.38
CA LEU A 80 3.75 -9.20 -2.66
C LEU A 80 4.06 -10.22 -1.60
N SER A 81 3.61 -9.97 -0.38
CA SER A 81 3.80 -10.89 0.74
C SER A 81 2.59 -10.89 1.67
N SER A 82 2.59 -11.79 2.65
CA SER A 82 1.54 -11.91 3.65
C SER A 82 2.13 -12.27 5.01
N THR A 83 1.48 -11.82 6.10
CA THR A 83 1.80 -12.28 7.47
C THR A 83 1.36 -13.71 7.73
N LEU A 84 0.46 -14.27 6.91
CA LEU A 84 0.11 -15.69 6.92
C LEU A 84 0.86 -16.44 5.83
N PRO A 85 1.10 -17.74 6.01
CA PRO A 85 1.66 -18.59 4.97
C PRO A 85 0.83 -18.53 3.69
N ILE A 86 1.51 -18.33 2.57
CA ILE A 86 0.90 -18.33 1.25
C ILE A 86 0.64 -19.79 0.84
N SER A 87 -0.61 -20.11 0.55
CA SER A 87 -1.04 -21.46 0.15
C SER A 87 -1.00 -21.67 -1.37
N ASN A 88 -1.11 -20.58 -2.14
CA ASN A 88 -1.05 -20.65 -3.61
C ASN A 88 -0.54 -19.34 -4.18
N VAL A 89 0.18 -19.43 -5.29
CA VAL A 89 0.69 -18.28 -6.03
C VAL A 89 0.30 -18.40 -7.51
N SER A 90 0.02 -17.26 -8.14
CA SER A 90 -0.08 -17.15 -9.59
C SER A 90 0.94 -16.13 -10.08
N ILE A 91 1.89 -16.60 -10.91
CA ILE A 91 2.99 -15.79 -11.44
C ILE A 91 3.03 -15.81 -12.97
N ASP A 92 1.97 -16.25 -13.62
CA ASP A 92 1.87 -16.31 -15.07
C ASP A 92 2.15 -14.98 -15.74
N ARG A 93 2.80 -15.03 -16.90
CA ARG A 93 3.37 -13.86 -17.58
C ARG A 93 2.33 -12.86 -18.07
N ILE A 94 1.07 -13.24 -18.19
CA ILE A 94 0.17 -12.53 -19.10
C ILE A 94 -0.78 -11.55 -18.40
N ILE A 95 -1.28 -11.77 -17.16
CA ILE A 95 -2.32 -10.87 -16.67
C ILE A 95 -2.11 -10.41 -15.23
N TYR A 96 -2.19 -11.29 -14.24
CA TYR A 96 -2.17 -10.90 -12.83
C TYR A 96 -1.18 -11.71 -12.03
N LYS A 97 -0.55 -11.07 -11.07
CA LYS A 97 0.22 -11.76 -10.04
C LYS A 97 -0.61 -11.82 -8.79
N SER A 98 -0.74 -12.98 -8.19
CA SER A 98 -1.54 -13.13 -6.97
C SER A 98 -0.92 -14.08 -5.96
N ILE A 99 -1.22 -13.80 -4.71
CA ILE A 99 -0.97 -14.66 -3.57
C ILE A 99 -2.30 -15.02 -2.91
N THR A 100 -2.43 -16.23 -2.43
CA THR A 100 -3.63 -16.71 -1.74
C THR A 100 -3.25 -17.27 -0.38
N VAL A 101 -4.01 -16.91 0.64
CA VAL A 101 -3.93 -17.48 1.98
C VAL A 101 -5.19 -18.29 2.29
N GLU A 102 -5.05 -19.35 3.06
CA GLU A 102 -6.18 -20.16 3.54
C GLU A 102 -6.36 -19.96 5.04
N ILE A 103 -7.58 -19.70 5.45
CA ILE A 103 -7.94 -19.43 6.84
C ILE A 103 -9.15 -20.30 7.18
N GLU A 104 -9.05 -21.03 8.28
CA GLU A 104 -10.14 -21.82 8.80
C GLU A 104 -10.62 -21.16 10.10
N LEU A 105 -11.93 -20.91 10.22
CA LEU A 105 -12.53 -20.22 11.36
C LEU A 105 -13.72 -20.98 11.90
N GLU A 106 -13.77 -21.13 13.22
CA GLU A 106 -14.93 -21.59 13.96
C GLU A 106 -16.05 -20.52 13.91
N PRO A 107 -17.29 -20.86 14.30
CA PRO A 107 -18.38 -19.87 14.40
C PRO A 107 -17.99 -18.68 15.28
N ASN A 108 -18.22 -17.46 14.79
CA ASN A 108 -17.89 -16.19 15.44
C ASN A 108 -16.39 -15.95 15.71
N GLU A 109 -15.52 -16.80 15.21
CA GLU A 109 -14.07 -16.58 15.31
C GLU A 109 -13.62 -15.49 14.34
N THR A 110 -12.65 -14.69 14.82
CA THR A 110 -12.02 -13.62 14.06
C THR A 110 -10.53 -13.88 13.90
N LYS A 111 -10.01 -13.67 12.71
CA LYS A 111 -8.57 -13.72 12.40
C LYS A 111 -8.11 -12.41 11.76
N GLU A 112 -7.04 -11.85 12.29
CA GLU A 112 -6.34 -10.73 11.65
C GLU A 112 -5.14 -11.25 10.85
N PHE A 113 -4.88 -10.59 9.73
CA PHE A 113 -3.75 -10.86 8.85
C PHE A 113 -3.56 -9.69 7.88
N SER A 114 -2.36 -9.59 7.29
CA SER A 114 -2.05 -8.50 6.39
C SER A 114 -1.45 -9.00 5.07
N PHE A 115 -1.87 -8.36 3.98
CA PHE A 115 -1.11 -8.40 2.72
C PHE A 115 -0.23 -7.16 2.60
N MET A 116 0.88 -7.32 1.92
CA MET A 116 1.89 -6.30 1.73
C MET A 116 2.24 -6.17 0.26
N LEU A 117 2.27 -4.93 -0.22
CA LEU A 117 2.77 -4.57 -1.55
C LEU A 117 3.86 -3.53 -1.36
N GLY A 118 5.08 -3.86 -1.74
CA GLY A 118 6.20 -2.95 -1.56
C GLY A 118 7.21 -3.00 -2.68
N THR A 119 8.19 -2.10 -2.58
CA THR A 119 9.35 -2.05 -3.47
C THR A 119 10.64 -2.04 -2.67
N ALA A 120 11.69 -2.62 -3.25
CA ALA A 120 13.02 -2.63 -2.66
C ALA A 120 14.09 -2.55 -3.73
N ILE A 121 15.26 -2.00 -3.40
CA ILE A 121 16.44 -1.95 -4.26
C ILE A 121 17.42 -3.03 -3.79
N GLY A 122 17.60 -4.02 -4.63
CA GLY A 122 18.49 -5.14 -4.32
C GLY A 122 17.89 -6.11 -3.29
N LYS A 123 18.64 -7.18 -3.05
CA LYS A 123 18.19 -8.32 -2.25
C LYS A 123 18.22 -8.05 -0.74
N GLU A 124 19.15 -7.23 -0.29
CA GLU A 124 19.33 -6.93 1.15
C GLU A 124 18.17 -6.08 1.69
N GLU A 125 17.81 -5.00 0.97
CA GLU A 125 16.68 -4.15 1.34
C GLU A 125 15.37 -4.95 1.29
N LEU A 126 15.18 -5.77 0.25
CA LEU A 126 14.01 -6.64 0.11
C LEU A 126 13.84 -7.56 1.33
N ASN A 127 14.91 -8.28 1.69
CA ASN A 127 14.88 -9.20 2.83
C ASN A 127 14.60 -8.45 4.13
N LYS A 128 15.24 -7.30 4.33
CA LYS A 128 15.06 -6.47 5.53
C LYS A 128 13.62 -6.01 5.68
N ILE A 129 13.02 -5.47 4.61
CA ILE A 129 11.65 -4.97 4.66
C ILE A 129 10.67 -6.11 4.95
N ILE A 130 10.74 -7.21 4.20
CA ILE A 130 9.83 -8.34 4.40
C ILE A 130 9.97 -8.92 5.81
N PHE A 131 11.21 -9.09 6.29
CA PHE A 131 11.47 -9.62 7.63
C PHE A 131 10.93 -8.70 8.73
N ASN A 132 11.08 -7.38 8.57
CA ASN A 132 10.59 -6.41 9.56
C ASN A 132 9.06 -6.44 9.73
N TYR A 133 8.32 -6.66 8.64
CA TYR A 133 6.87 -6.58 8.62
C TYR A 133 6.15 -7.93 8.53
N ASN A 134 6.82 -9.03 8.85
CA ASN A 134 6.23 -10.37 8.83
C ASN A 134 5.28 -10.65 10.03
N GLN A 135 5.05 -9.68 10.90
CA GLN A 135 4.21 -9.81 12.09
C GLN A 135 3.17 -8.69 12.15
N ASP A 136 1.91 -9.06 12.37
CA ASP A 136 0.79 -8.10 12.43
C ASP A 136 1.00 -7.03 13.51
N LYS A 137 1.59 -7.37 14.66
CA LYS A 137 1.89 -6.40 15.73
C LYS A 137 2.81 -5.26 15.28
N VAL A 138 3.75 -5.53 14.37
CA VAL A 138 4.64 -4.50 13.80
C VAL A 138 3.85 -3.62 12.85
N ILE A 139 2.97 -4.21 12.05
CA ILE A 139 2.08 -3.50 11.14
C ILE A 139 1.09 -2.62 11.92
N ASP A 140 0.57 -3.10 13.05
CA ASP A 140 -0.30 -2.32 13.94
C ASP A 140 0.39 -1.07 14.48
N LYS A 141 1.63 -1.23 14.92
CA LYS A 141 2.43 -0.11 15.38
C LYS A 141 2.68 0.89 14.25
N GLU A 142 3.05 0.42 13.06
CA GLU A 142 3.26 1.28 11.89
C GLU A 142 1.98 2.05 11.53
N TYR A 143 0.82 1.39 11.60
CA TYR A 143 -0.47 2.05 11.39
C TYR A 143 -0.70 3.19 12.39
N GLN A 144 -0.47 2.95 13.69
CA GLN A 144 -0.60 3.99 14.72
C GLN A 144 0.39 5.14 14.50
N ASP A 145 1.61 4.84 14.09
CA ASP A 145 2.62 5.85 13.79
C ASP A 145 2.24 6.69 12.55
N VAL A 146 1.62 6.10 11.55
CA VAL A 146 1.09 6.80 10.38
C VAL A 146 -0.09 7.69 10.76
N VAL A 147 -1.05 7.17 11.53
CA VAL A 147 -2.19 7.96 12.03
C VAL A 147 -1.69 9.17 12.83
N LYS A 148 -0.80 8.95 13.78
CA LYS A 148 -0.23 10.01 14.59
C LYS A 148 0.53 11.06 13.77
N TYR A 149 1.24 10.63 12.75
CA TYR A 149 1.96 11.54 11.84
C TYR A 149 0.97 12.49 11.13
N TRP A 150 -0.09 11.94 10.54
CA TRP A 150 -1.10 12.75 9.88
C TRP A 150 -1.91 13.60 10.85
N ASP A 151 -2.25 13.09 12.02
CA ASP A 151 -2.94 13.87 13.05
C ASP A 151 -2.11 15.06 13.50
N ASN A 152 -0.82 14.89 13.72
CA ASN A 152 0.06 15.99 14.10
C ASN A 152 0.13 17.06 13.01
N MET A 153 0.24 16.64 11.74
CA MET A 153 0.34 17.54 10.60
C MET A 153 -0.97 18.29 10.35
N LEU A 154 -2.11 17.57 10.35
CA LEU A 154 -3.41 18.15 10.04
C LEU A 154 -4.04 18.93 11.20
N ASN A 155 -3.49 18.81 12.41
CA ASN A 155 -3.99 19.51 13.59
C ASN A 155 -3.34 20.86 13.84
N THR A 156 -2.42 21.31 12.99
CA THR A 156 -1.72 22.60 13.15
C THR A 156 -2.69 23.77 13.06
N ILE A 157 -3.67 23.72 12.16
CA ILE A 157 -4.73 24.71 12.06
C ILE A 157 -6.08 24.03 12.29
N LYS A 158 -6.89 24.60 13.21
CA LYS A 158 -8.23 24.12 13.51
C LYS A 158 -9.24 25.23 13.45
N VAL A 159 -10.30 25.02 12.67
CA VAL A 159 -11.47 25.91 12.63
C VAL A 159 -12.67 25.18 13.24
N LYS A 160 -13.52 25.95 13.90
CA LYS A 160 -14.79 25.46 14.45
C LYS A 160 -15.91 26.44 14.05
N THR A 161 -16.76 25.99 13.15
CA THR A 161 -17.90 26.74 12.64
C THR A 161 -19.20 25.97 12.88
N PRO A 162 -20.38 26.59 12.73
CA PRO A 162 -21.64 25.87 12.79
C PRO A 162 -21.82 24.84 11.66
N ASP A 163 -21.12 25.00 10.53
CA ASP A 163 -21.15 24.05 9.41
C ASP A 163 -20.14 22.94 9.62
N ILE A 164 -20.65 21.74 9.90
CA ILE A 164 -19.82 20.56 10.14
C ILE A 164 -19.04 20.12 8.89
N ASN A 165 -19.62 20.28 7.69
CA ASN A 165 -18.97 19.89 6.44
C ASN A 165 -17.79 20.83 6.15
N PHE A 166 -17.98 22.12 6.38
CA PHE A 166 -16.88 23.09 6.29
C PHE A 166 -15.74 22.76 7.27
N ASN A 167 -16.08 22.37 8.50
CA ASN A 167 -15.06 21.96 9.47
C ASN A 167 -14.28 20.72 9.00
N TYR A 168 -14.91 19.70 8.42
CA TYR A 168 -14.21 18.55 7.87
C TYR A 168 -13.29 18.91 6.70
N MET A 169 -13.77 19.78 5.82
CA MET A 169 -12.95 20.22 4.69
C MET A 169 -11.72 21.01 5.15
N MET A 170 -11.90 21.98 6.03
CA MET A 170 -10.83 22.85 6.50
C MET A 170 -9.85 22.15 7.44
N ASN A 171 -10.33 21.32 8.37
CA ASN A 171 -9.49 20.69 9.39
C ASN A 171 -8.77 19.40 8.91
N GLY A 172 -8.95 19.02 7.66
CA GLY A 172 -8.30 17.80 7.19
C GLY A 172 -8.11 17.76 5.68
N TRP A 173 -9.22 17.76 4.93
CA TRP A 173 -9.20 17.42 3.52
C TRP A 173 -8.34 18.38 2.68
N TYR A 174 -8.48 19.70 2.81
CA TYR A 174 -7.73 20.65 1.99
C TYR A 174 -6.23 20.57 2.25
N LEU A 175 -5.83 20.50 3.50
CA LEU A 175 -4.43 20.40 3.86
C LEU A 175 -3.83 19.05 3.41
N TYR A 176 -4.55 17.95 3.65
CA TYR A 176 -4.15 16.63 3.18
C TYR A 176 -3.99 16.60 1.65
N GLN A 177 -4.93 17.13 0.90
CA GLN A 177 -4.86 17.17 -0.57
C GLN A 177 -3.64 17.95 -1.07
N THR A 178 -3.37 19.09 -0.49
CA THR A 178 -2.21 19.90 -0.86
C THR A 178 -0.91 19.14 -0.60
N ILE A 179 -0.75 18.59 0.60
CA ILE A 179 0.45 17.83 0.97
C ILE A 179 0.60 16.57 0.12
N ALA A 180 -0.44 15.76 0.04
CA ALA A 180 -0.40 14.48 -0.67
C ALA A 180 -0.20 14.65 -2.18
N SER A 181 -0.88 15.64 -2.80
CA SER A 181 -0.87 15.80 -4.26
C SER A 181 0.28 16.68 -4.76
N ARG A 182 0.79 17.60 -3.95
CA ARG A 182 1.80 18.56 -4.39
C ARG A 182 3.19 18.30 -3.84
N LEU A 183 3.29 17.78 -2.62
CA LEU A 183 4.59 17.55 -2.00
C LEU A 183 5.02 16.07 -2.06
N PHE A 184 4.11 15.12 -1.76
CA PHE A 184 4.49 13.72 -1.61
C PHE A 184 4.26 12.87 -2.85
N ALA A 185 3.26 13.18 -3.66
CA ALA A 185 2.89 12.30 -4.74
C ALA A 185 2.75 12.98 -6.08
N ARG A 186 3.20 12.25 -7.06
CA ARG A 186 2.81 12.37 -8.44
C ARG A 186 1.86 11.21 -8.74
N ALA A 187 0.62 11.49 -9.08
CA ALA A 187 -0.39 10.44 -9.30
C ALA A 187 -0.17 9.62 -10.58
N GLY A 188 0.72 10.04 -11.49
CA GLY A 188 1.04 9.30 -12.72
C GLY A 188 2.04 10.03 -13.62
N PHE A 189 2.50 9.34 -14.65
CA PHE A 189 3.47 9.89 -15.63
C PHE A 189 2.94 11.12 -16.38
N TYR A 190 1.64 11.19 -16.61
CA TYR A 190 0.99 12.22 -17.42
C TYR A 190 0.10 13.12 -16.58
N GLN A 191 0.55 13.51 -15.41
CA GLN A 191 -0.07 14.56 -14.63
C GLN A 191 -1.54 14.35 -14.22
N VAL A 192 -1.94 13.16 -13.92
CA VAL A 192 -3.21 13.03 -13.22
C VAL A 192 -3.00 13.55 -11.81
N GLY A 193 -3.24 14.84 -11.62
CA GLY A 193 -3.22 15.50 -10.33
C GLY A 193 -1.86 15.95 -9.78
N GLY A 194 -0.84 16.06 -10.58
CA GLY A 194 0.47 16.49 -10.07
C GLY A 194 1.39 17.08 -11.13
N ALA A 195 0.91 18.14 -11.82
CA ALA A 195 1.79 18.90 -12.71
C ALA A 195 2.95 19.50 -11.92
N TYR A 196 4.16 19.25 -12.33
CA TYR A 196 5.29 20.07 -11.95
C TYR A 196 5.29 21.37 -12.78
N GLY A 197 4.20 22.15 -12.67
CA GLY A 197 4.14 23.50 -13.18
C GLY A 197 4.61 24.46 -12.10
N PHE A 198 5.54 25.35 -12.40
CA PHE A 198 6.08 26.28 -11.41
C PHE A 198 4.98 27.09 -10.70
N ARG A 199 4.07 27.67 -11.46
CA ARG A 199 2.99 28.49 -10.93
C ARG A 199 2.02 27.71 -10.05
N ASP A 200 1.49 26.61 -10.58
CA ASP A 200 0.44 25.85 -9.90
C ASP A 200 0.97 25.19 -8.65
N GLN A 201 2.18 24.66 -8.71
CA GLN A 201 2.86 24.05 -7.58
C GLN A 201 3.09 25.08 -6.46
N LEU A 202 3.60 26.25 -6.82
CA LEU A 202 3.90 27.31 -5.86
C LEU A 202 2.62 27.86 -5.23
N GLN A 203 1.59 28.13 -6.02
CA GLN A 203 0.31 28.64 -5.55
C GLN A 203 -0.36 27.68 -4.57
N ASP A 204 -0.39 26.39 -4.88
CA ASP A 204 -0.99 25.40 -3.99
C ASP A 204 -0.15 25.19 -2.72
N SER A 205 1.19 25.26 -2.83
CA SER A 205 2.09 25.11 -1.70
C SER A 205 1.99 26.28 -0.71
N MET A 206 1.51 27.44 -1.13
CA MET A 206 1.26 28.57 -0.21
C MET A 206 0.23 28.25 0.88
N ASN A 207 -0.68 27.31 0.62
CA ASN A 207 -1.70 26.89 1.57
C ASN A 207 -1.13 26.16 2.80
N ILE A 208 0.13 25.76 2.76
CA ILE A 208 0.81 25.03 3.85
C ILE A 208 1.93 25.83 4.51
N CYS A 209 2.13 27.09 4.13
CA CYS A 209 3.19 27.91 4.73
C CYS A 209 2.97 28.22 6.21
N GLU A 210 1.74 28.06 6.70
CA GLU A 210 1.34 28.29 8.09
C GLU A 210 1.30 26.99 8.94
N VAL A 211 1.75 25.85 8.36
CA VAL A 211 1.59 24.51 8.97
C VAL A 211 2.92 23.88 9.38
#